data_d9bbdf44f31eef396206a2ed5b956d80
#
_entry.id   d9bbdf44f31eef396206a2ed5b956d80
#
_cell.length_a   1.000
_cell.length_b   1.000
_cell.length_c   1.000
_cell.angle_alpha   90.00
_cell.angle_beta   90.00
_cell.angle_gamma   90.00
#
_symmetry.space_group_name_H-M   'P 1'
#
loop_
_entity.id
_entity.type
_entity.pdbx_description
1 polymer ?
#
loop_
_entity_poly.entity_id
_entity_poly.type
_entity_poly.pdbx_seq_one_letter_code
_entity_poly.pdbx_strand_id
1 'polypeptide(L)'
;MSAKKIRQWAWPFIKNFRTYIDIGAFNGDTSSPFVKDFKRVIAFEPSPLTFPHIPDTVEKYNVALGNQHEIQTLKVPGGTGNPVHGSLVRYGTGVIEHEVSVKCLDDYNFEDVDFIKIDVEWYELK
;
A
#
# COMPACT_ATOMS: atom_id res chain seq x y z
N MET A 1 -9.86 3.61 5.91
CA MET A 1 -9.89 2.81 7.15
C MET A 1 -8.82 3.33 8.08
N SER A 2 -9.09 3.46 9.36
CA SER A 2 -8.11 3.97 10.32
C SER A 2 -7.38 2.85 11.05
N ALA A 3 -6.18 3.17 11.56
CA ALA A 3 -5.43 2.23 12.39
C ALA A 3 -6.23 1.77 13.62
N LYS A 4 -6.99 2.70 14.22
CA LYS A 4 -7.85 2.39 15.36
C LYS A 4 -8.88 1.32 15.03
N LYS A 5 -9.55 1.45 13.89
CA LYS A 5 -10.55 0.46 13.45
C LYS A 5 -9.92 -0.88 13.14
N ILE A 6 -8.75 -0.88 12.50
CA ILE A 6 -8.03 -2.11 12.21
C ILE A 6 -7.70 -2.85 13.49
N ARG A 7 -7.19 -2.15 14.51
CA ARG A 7 -6.90 -2.77 15.81
C ARG A 7 -8.15 -3.37 16.42
N GLN A 8 -9.24 -2.61 16.41
CA GLN A 8 -10.50 -3.04 17.00
C GLN A 8 -11.02 -4.33 16.37
N TRP A 9 -10.88 -4.46 15.05
CA TRP A 9 -11.47 -5.58 14.29
C TRP A 9 -10.54 -6.77 14.16
N ALA A 10 -9.24 -6.54 13.99
CA ALA A 10 -8.30 -7.60 13.64
C ALA A 10 -7.53 -8.18 14.82
N TRP A 11 -7.13 -7.34 15.79
CA TRP A 11 -6.30 -7.79 16.90
C TRP A 11 -6.86 -8.97 17.68
N PRO A 12 -8.18 -9.08 17.90
CA PRO A 12 -8.72 -10.26 18.60
C PRO A 12 -8.45 -11.59 17.89
N PHE A 13 -8.19 -11.55 16.58
CA PHE A 13 -7.95 -12.74 15.77
C PHE A 13 -6.48 -13.02 15.51
N ILE A 14 -5.59 -12.11 15.89
CA ILE A 14 -4.16 -12.25 15.65
C ILE A 14 -3.51 -12.89 16.87
N LYS A 15 -2.83 -14.02 16.67
CA LYS A 15 -2.17 -14.74 17.76
C LYS A 15 -0.71 -14.33 17.93
N ASN A 16 -0.04 -14.00 16.83
CA ASN A 16 1.36 -13.59 16.84
C ASN A 16 1.48 -12.28 16.06
N PHE A 17 2.35 -11.39 16.51
CA PHE A 17 2.56 -10.10 15.89
C PHE A 17 3.97 -10.03 15.30
N ARG A 18 4.26 -10.91 14.33
CA ARG A 18 5.58 -11.02 13.71
C ARG A 18 5.70 -10.12 12.48
N THR A 19 4.95 -10.40 11.44
CA THR A 19 5.01 -9.62 10.20
C THR A 19 3.61 -9.18 9.76
N TYR A 20 3.51 -7.88 9.48
CA TYR A 20 2.34 -7.25 8.90
C TYR A 20 2.69 -6.71 7.52
N ILE A 21 1.86 -7.00 6.53
CA ILE A 21 2.01 -6.48 5.18
C ILE A 21 0.82 -5.58 4.85
N ASP A 22 1.10 -4.34 4.48
CA ASP A 22 0.11 -3.35 4.09
C ASP A 22 0.20 -3.12 2.57
N ILE A 23 -0.78 -3.63 1.84
CA ILE A 23 -0.83 -3.51 0.38
C ILE A 23 -1.77 -2.37 0.02
N GLY A 24 -1.25 -1.36 -0.67
CA GLY A 24 -1.94 -0.10 -0.87
C GLY A 24 -1.80 0.79 0.35
N ALA A 25 -0.58 1.01 0.78
CA ALA A 25 -0.30 1.67 2.06
C ALA A 25 -0.49 3.19 2.04
N PHE A 26 -0.64 3.77 0.87
CA PHE A 26 -0.86 5.20 0.69
C PHE A 26 0.28 6.02 1.33
N ASN A 27 -0.01 6.77 2.38
CA ASN A 27 0.99 7.59 3.08
C ASN A 27 1.54 6.93 4.35
N GLY A 28 1.15 5.70 4.62
CA GLY A 28 1.60 4.96 5.80
C GLY A 28 0.73 5.10 7.04
N ASP A 29 -0.46 5.71 6.93
CA ASP A 29 -1.36 5.89 8.08
C ASP A 29 -1.84 4.58 8.69
N THR A 30 -1.87 3.52 7.89
CA THR A 30 -2.25 2.19 8.35
C THR A 30 -1.06 1.23 8.45
N SER A 31 0.15 1.74 8.30
CA SER A 31 1.39 0.98 8.44
C SER A 31 2.20 1.44 9.64
N SER A 32 2.59 2.72 9.67
CA SER A 32 3.50 3.25 10.68
C SER A 32 2.99 3.12 12.12
N PRO A 33 1.68 3.25 12.41
CA PRO A 33 1.22 3.05 13.79
C PRO A 33 1.44 1.63 14.33
N PHE A 34 1.67 0.66 13.44
CA PHE A 34 1.79 -0.75 13.83
C PHE A 34 3.23 -1.23 14.01
N VAL A 35 4.22 -0.38 13.78
CA VAL A 35 5.62 -0.76 14.01
C VAL A 35 5.91 -1.05 15.49
N LYS A 36 5.09 -0.56 16.39
CA LYS A 36 5.21 -0.87 17.83
C LYS A 36 4.53 -2.18 18.20
N ASP A 37 3.66 -2.71 17.34
CA ASP A 37 2.91 -3.93 17.62
C ASP A 37 3.57 -5.16 16.95
N PHE A 38 4.04 -4.99 15.71
CA PHE A 38 4.65 -6.07 14.93
C PHE A 38 6.16 -5.94 14.92
N LYS A 39 6.84 -7.07 14.84
CA LYS A 39 8.31 -7.10 14.70
C LYS A 39 8.76 -6.52 13.35
N ARG A 40 7.94 -6.72 12.31
CA ARG A 40 8.24 -6.28 10.96
C ARG A 40 6.97 -5.74 10.31
N VAL A 41 7.03 -4.54 9.77
CA VAL A 41 5.93 -3.93 9.01
C VAL A 41 6.43 -3.62 7.61
N ILE A 42 5.71 -4.12 6.60
CA ILE A 42 6.07 -4.00 5.19
C ILE A 42 4.93 -3.31 4.47
N ALA A 43 5.25 -2.29 3.67
CA ALA A 43 4.26 -1.53 2.92
C ALA A 43 4.56 -1.55 1.43
N PHE A 44 3.51 -1.72 0.64
CA PHE A 44 3.57 -1.61 -0.81
C PHE A 44 2.66 -0.46 -1.24
N GLU A 45 3.24 0.50 -1.96
CA GLU A 45 2.51 1.65 -2.47
C GLU A 45 3.05 2.04 -3.85
N PRO A 46 2.26 1.89 -4.92
CA PRO A 46 2.75 2.17 -6.28
C PRO A 46 2.87 3.65 -6.62
N SER A 47 2.03 4.51 -6.03
CA SER A 47 2.04 5.92 -6.41
C SER A 47 3.31 6.63 -5.97
N PRO A 48 4.06 7.26 -6.90
CA PRO A 48 5.25 8.01 -6.55
C PRO A 48 4.93 9.29 -5.78
N LEU A 49 3.66 9.69 -5.71
CA LEU A 49 3.24 10.88 -4.98
C LEU A 49 3.00 10.60 -3.50
N THR A 50 2.52 9.41 -3.17
CA THR A 50 2.20 9.04 -1.80
C THR A 50 3.30 8.21 -1.13
N PHE A 51 4.00 7.39 -1.89
CA PHE A 51 5.07 6.53 -1.38
C PHE A 51 6.12 7.29 -0.54
N PRO A 52 6.60 8.49 -0.93
CA PRO A 52 7.61 9.20 -0.14
C PRO A 52 7.13 9.61 1.25
N HIS A 53 5.82 9.65 1.48
CA HIS A 53 5.24 10.01 2.77
C HIS A 53 5.21 8.86 3.77
N ILE A 54 5.46 7.64 3.32
CA ILE A 54 5.55 6.49 4.21
C ILE A 54 6.83 6.62 5.05
N PRO A 55 6.73 6.62 6.39
CA PRO A 55 7.91 6.76 7.24
C PRO A 55 8.94 5.65 7.03
N ASP A 56 10.22 5.99 7.21
CA ASP A 56 11.32 5.04 7.04
C ASP A 56 11.37 3.94 8.11
N THR A 57 10.57 4.07 9.18
CA THR A 57 10.40 3.01 10.17
C THR A 57 9.67 1.79 9.60
N VAL A 58 9.02 1.96 8.45
CA VAL A 58 8.33 0.90 7.72
C VAL A 58 9.22 0.44 6.57
N GLU A 59 9.38 -0.87 6.41
CA GLU A 59 10.01 -1.43 5.21
C GLU A 59 9.06 -1.20 4.04
N LYS A 60 9.48 -0.46 3.01
CA LYS A 60 8.55 0.00 1.97
C LYS A 60 9.05 -0.26 0.57
N TYR A 61 8.13 -0.54 -0.33
CA TYR A 61 8.40 -0.82 -1.74
C TYR A 61 7.45 -0.02 -2.62
N ASN A 62 8.02 0.72 -3.57
CA ASN A 62 7.27 1.54 -4.51
C ASN A 62 6.85 0.70 -5.72
N VAL A 63 6.02 -0.31 -5.47
CA VAL A 63 5.51 -1.21 -6.49
C VAL A 63 4.05 -1.54 -6.21
N ALA A 64 3.31 -1.88 -7.27
CA ALA A 64 2.02 -2.53 -7.15
C ALA A 64 2.22 -4.04 -7.11
N LEU A 65 1.27 -4.74 -6.52
CA LEU A 65 1.31 -6.20 -6.48
C LEU A 65 0.26 -6.78 -7.43
N GLY A 66 0.64 -7.79 -8.16
CA GLY A 66 -0.20 -8.46 -9.14
C GLY A 66 0.19 -9.90 -9.38
N ASN A 67 -0.37 -10.47 -10.43
CA ASN A 67 -0.16 -11.87 -10.77
C ASN A 67 0.99 -12.09 -11.76
N GLN A 68 1.59 -11.01 -12.25
CA GLN A 68 2.73 -11.10 -13.16
C GLN A 68 3.57 -9.83 -13.06
N HIS A 69 4.83 -9.93 -13.49
CA HIS A 69 5.72 -8.78 -13.57
C HIS A 69 5.38 -7.99 -14.82
N GLU A 70 5.09 -6.70 -14.64
CA GLU A 70 4.76 -5.81 -15.74
C GLU A 70 4.97 -4.35 -15.32
N ILE A 71 4.83 -3.45 -16.30
CA ILE A 71 4.78 -2.01 -16.04
C ILE A 71 3.38 -1.55 -16.43
N GLN A 72 2.72 -0.84 -15.52
CA GLN A 72 1.40 -0.26 -15.79
C GLN A 72 1.44 1.25 -15.60
N THR A 73 0.46 1.93 -16.18
CA THR A 73 0.31 3.36 -16.04
C THR A 73 -0.69 3.66 -14.94
N LEU A 74 -0.23 4.39 -13.93
CA LEU A 74 -1.05 4.92 -12.87
C LEU A 74 -1.48 6.34 -13.22
N LYS A 75 -2.77 6.58 -13.21
CA LYS A 75 -3.32 7.93 -13.45
C LYS A 75 -3.76 8.54 -12.14
N VAL A 76 -3.21 9.70 -11.85
CA VAL A 76 -3.57 10.46 -10.66
C VAL A 76 -4.08 11.82 -11.07
N PRO A 77 -4.98 12.44 -10.27
CA PRO A 77 -5.42 13.81 -10.54
C PRO A 77 -4.22 14.75 -10.53
N GLY A 78 -4.07 15.56 -11.58
CA GLY A 78 -3.03 16.57 -11.68
C GLY A 78 -3.55 17.94 -11.26
N GLY A 79 -2.64 18.90 -11.19
CA GLY A 79 -2.97 20.29 -10.89
C GLY A 79 -3.00 20.56 -9.39
N THR A 80 -3.92 21.41 -8.95
CA THR A 80 -4.02 21.85 -7.55
C THR A 80 -4.65 20.82 -6.64
N GLY A 81 -5.03 19.69 -7.17
CA GLY A 81 -5.69 18.65 -6.38
C GLY A 81 -4.75 17.97 -5.40
N ASN A 82 -5.31 17.57 -4.28
CA ASN A 82 -4.61 16.73 -3.33
C ASN A 82 -4.40 15.35 -3.96
N PRO A 83 -3.15 14.83 -4.05
CA PRO A 83 -2.90 13.51 -4.64
C PRO A 83 -3.31 12.37 -3.70
N VAL A 84 -4.49 12.49 -3.12
CA VAL A 84 -4.97 11.60 -2.06
C VAL A 84 -5.19 10.18 -2.56
N HIS A 85 -5.59 10.06 -3.83
CA HIS A 85 -5.89 8.74 -4.38
C HIS A 85 -5.20 8.56 -5.72
N GLY A 86 -4.22 7.67 -5.76
CA GLY A 86 -3.76 7.12 -7.01
C GLY A 86 -4.87 6.23 -7.59
N SER A 87 -5.33 6.54 -8.77
CA SER A 87 -6.47 5.85 -9.36
C SER A 87 -6.30 5.77 -10.86
N LEU A 88 -6.86 4.74 -11.47
CA LEU A 88 -6.98 4.65 -12.92
C LEU A 88 -8.15 5.48 -13.45
N VAL A 89 -8.91 6.11 -12.56
CA VAL A 89 -10.07 6.93 -12.91
C VAL A 89 -9.61 8.36 -13.17
N ARG A 90 -10.11 8.92 -14.25
CA ARG A 90 -9.81 10.28 -14.64
C ARG A 90 -10.72 11.26 -13.91
N TYR A 91 -10.12 12.21 -13.21
CA TYR A 91 -10.86 13.27 -12.53
C TYR A 91 -10.54 14.63 -13.16
N GLY A 92 -11.58 15.38 -13.48
CA GLY A 92 -11.43 16.74 -13.96
C GLY A 92 -10.60 16.86 -15.23
N THR A 93 -9.91 17.99 -15.36
CA THR A 93 -9.16 18.34 -16.57
C THR A 93 -7.68 17.98 -16.52
N GLY A 94 -7.14 17.66 -15.35
CA GLY A 94 -5.74 17.34 -15.19
C GLY A 94 -5.54 15.91 -14.72
N VAL A 95 -4.83 15.11 -15.51
CA VAL A 95 -4.42 13.76 -15.13
C VAL A 95 -2.93 13.65 -15.34
N ILE A 96 -2.21 13.22 -14.30
CA ILE A 96 -0.79 12.91 -14.40
C ILE A 96 -0.67 11.40 -14.47
N GLU A 97 0.10 10.93 -15.44
CA GLU A 97 0.36 9.51 -15.62
C GLU A 97 1.75 9.17 -15.08
N HIS A 98 1.83 8.09 -14.32
CA HIS A 98 3.10 7.55 -13.82
C HIS A 98 3.21 6.09 -14.21
N GLU A 99 4.38 5.70 -14.68
CA GLU A 99 4.67 4.29 -14.85
C GLU A 99 5.00 3.68 -13.50
N VAL A 100 4.36 2.55 -13.19
CA VAL A 100 4.58 1.82 -11.95
C VAL A 100 4.93 0.38 -12.26
N SER A 101 5.86 -0.16 -11.47
CA SER A 101 6.22 -1.57 -11.57
C SER A 101 5.18 -2.41 -10.83
N VAL A 102 4.79 -3.52 -11.45
CA VAL A 102 3.95 -4.54 -10.83
C VAL A 102 4.82 -5.77 -10.57
N LYS A 103 4.75 -6.30 -9.36
CA LYS A 103 5.50 -7.47 -8.92
C LYS A 103 4.55 -8.49 -8.31
N CYS A 104 5.02 -9.71 -8.17
CA CYS A 104 4.26 -10.74 -7.45
C CYS A 104 4.71 -10.79 -6.00
N LEU A 105 3.76 -10.85 -5.08
CA LEU A 105 4.07 -10.92 -3.65
C LEU A 105 4.95 -12.13 -3.31
N ASP A 106 4.69 -13.27 -3.98
CA ASP A 106 5.41 -14.51 -3.73
C ASP A 106 6.91 -14.41 -4.01
N ASP A 107 7.33 -13.47 -4.87
CA ASP A 107 8.74 -13.31 -5.21
C ASP A 107 9.57 -12.74 -4.06
N TYR A 108 8.94 -12.14 -3.08
CA TYR A 108 9.63 -11.58 -1.91
C TYR A 108 9.94 -12.61 -0.84
N ASN A 109 9.29 -13.77 -0.87
CA ASN A 109 9.50 -14.87 0.08
C ASN A 109 9.41 -14.43 1.55
N PHE A 110 8.43 -13.59 1.87
CA PHE A 110 8.21 -13.17 3.25
C PHE A 110 7.76 -14.35 4.10
N GLU A 111 8.31 -14.43 5.31
CA GLU A 111 8.00 -15.48 6.26
C GLU A 111 7.27 -14.90 7.47
N ASP A 112 6.57 -15.77 8.20
CA ASP A 112 5.91 -15.41 9.46
C ASP A 112 4.91 -14.27 9.31
N VAL A 113 4.16 -14.26 8.21
CA VAL A 113 3.15 -13.24 7.95
C VAL A 113 1.90 -13.55 8.74
N ASP A 114 1.59 -12.70 9.70
CA ASP A 114 0.45 -12.89 10.60
C ASP A 114 -0.76 -12.04 10.23
N PHE A 115 -0.56 -10.97 9.46
CA PHE A 115 -1.64 -10.10 9.04
C PHE A 115 -1.31 -9.41 7.72
N ILE A 116 -2.29 -9.40 6.81
CA ILE A 116 -2.20 -8.69 5.53
C ILE A 116 -3.44 -7.81 5.39
N LYS A 117 -3.23 -6.52 5.12
CA LYS A 117 -4.30 -5.61 4.73
C LYS A 117 -4.15 -5.32 3.23
N ILE A 118 -5.26 -5.34 2.51
CA ILE A 118 -5.28 -5.01 1.09
C ILE A 118 -6.31 -3.89 0.88
N ASP A 119 -5.83 -2.75 0.41
CA ASP A 119 -6.66 -1.60 0.10
C ASP A 119 -6.06 -0.90 -1.12
N VAL A 120 -6.35 -1.46 -2.29
CA VAL A 120 -5.72 -1.06 -3.56
C VAL A 120 -6.72 -0.37 -4.45
N GLU A 121 -7.27 0.73 -4.03
CA GLU A 121 -8.28 1.45 -4.79
C GLU A 121 -8.07 1.35 -6.31
N TRP A 122 -9.04 0.73 -7.00
CA TRP A 122 -9.06 0.56 -8.46
C TRP A 122 -7.88 -0.24 -9.05
N TYR A 123 -6.95 -0.67 -8.21
CA TYR A 123 -5.84 -1.54 -8.58
C TYR A 123 -6.14 -3.01 -8.37
N GLU A 124 -7.36 -3.33 -8.15
CA GLU A 124 -7.76 -4.72 -8.04
C GLU A 124 -7.48 -5.38 -9.38
N LEU A 125 -6.44 -6.17 -9.40
CA LEU A 125 -5.99 -6.80 -10.61
C LEU A 125 -6.97 -7.86 -11.02
N LYS A 126 -7.35 -7.68 -12.20
CA LYS A 126 -8.23 -8.62 -12.89
C LYS A 126 -7.53 -9.95 -13.09
#